data_c895cb8dd9ade63fa01262d1f653a7f0
#
_entry.id   c895cb8dd9ade63fa01262d1f653a7f0
#
_cell.length_a   1.000
_cell.length_b   1.000
_cell.length_c   1.000
_cell.angle_alpha   90.00
_cell.angle_beta   90.00
_cell.angle_gamma   90.00
#
_symmetry.space_group_name_H-M   'P 1'
#
loop_
_entity.id
_entity.type
_entity.pdbx_description
1 polymer ?
#
loop_
_entity_poly.entity_id
_entity_poly.type
_entity_poly.pdbx_seq_one_letter_code
_entity_poly.pdbx_strand_id
1 'polypeptide(L)'
;AQMDVNVSFIGYAAAGAGDRAPYRPTATASVRLVSPDGKQNYYTDYYAYNNIFNINKAVAIDADAQFAYPDFDDLVRAGVASVEGLRQAIDAVAARIASQL
;
A
#
# COMPACT_ATOMS: atom_id res chain seq x y z
N ALA A 1 3.48 23.27 10.25
CA ALA A 1 2.64 22.43 9.41
C ALA A 1 2.40 21.08 10.07
N GLN A 2 1.25 20.49 9.80
CA GLN A 2 0.86 19.19 10.33
C GLN A 2 0.78 18.19 9.18
N MET A 3 1.31 17.00 9.39
CA MET A 3 1.23 15.92 8.40
C MET A 3 0.21 14.89 8.87
N ASP A 4 -0.80 14.65 8.04
CA ASP A 4 -1.79 13.60 8.25
C ASP A 4 -1.52 12.45 7.29
N VAL A 5 -1.40 11.25 7.82
CA VAL A 5 -1.26 10.03 7.02
C VAL A 5 -2.48 9.17 7.25
N ASN A 6 -3.15 8.81 6.18
CA ASN A 6 -4.32 7.95 6.23
C ASN A 6 -4.06 6.67 5.43
N VAL A 7 -4.03 5.55 6.12
CA VAL A 7 -3.93 4.23 5.48
C VAL A 7 -5.35 3.80 5.11
N SER A 8 -5.64 3.76 3.81
CA SER A 8 -6.98 3.42 3.32
C SER A 8 -7.17 1.92 3.09
N PHE A 9 -6.09 1.19 2.86
CA PHE A 9 -6.15 -0.26 2.69
C PHE A 9 -4.81 -0.87 3.07
N ILE A 10 -4.86 -2.00 3.76
CA ILE A 10 -3.72 -2.90 3.94
C ILE A 10 -4.24 -4.34 3.98
N GLY A 11 -3.69 -5.19 3.15
CA GLY A 11 -4.13 -6.58 3.07
C GLY A 11 -3.56 -7.27 1.85
N TYR A 12 -3.95 -8.51 1.67
CA TYR A 12 -3.64 -9.25 0.47
C TYR A 12 -4.77 -9.10 -0.53
N ALA A 13 -4.42 -8.82 -1.77
CA ALA A 13 -5.39 -8.65 -2.83
C ALA A 13 -4.87 -9.28 -4.13
N ALA A 14 -5.80 -9.78 -4.93
CA ALA A 14 -5.51 -10.35 -6.23
C ALA A 14 -5.86 -9.33 -7.31
N ALA A 15 -4.92 -9.07 -8.22
CA ALA A 15 -5.13 -8.14 -9.31
C ALA A 15 -5.82 -8.85 -10.48
N GLY A 16 -6.79 -8.16 -11.10
CA GLY A 16 -7.40 -8.60 -12.33
C GLY A 16 -8.62 -9.49 -12.15
N ALA A 17 -9.29 -9.76 -13.27
CA ALA A 17 -10.55 -10.51 -13.32
C ALA A 17 -10.36 -12.00 -13.56
N GLY A 18 -9.13 -12.51 -13.53
CA GLY A 18 -8.84 -13.91 -13.80
C GLY A 18 -8.70 -14.73 -12.52
N ASP A 19 -9.04 -16.00 -12.61
CA ASP A 19 -8.93 -16.93 -11.49
C ASP A 19 -7.48 -17.23 -11.07
N ARG A 20 -6.51 -16.68 -11.79
CA ARG A 20 -5.10 -17.02 -11.62
C ARG A 20 -4.24 -15.86 -11.15
N ALA A 21 -4.84 -14.73 -10.85
CA ALA A 21 -4.07 -13.62 -10.30
C ALA A 21 -3.62 -13.96 -8.87
N PRO A 22 -2.31 -13.86 -8.57
CA PRO A 22 -1.83 -14.20 -7.24
C PRO A 22 -2.27 -13.14 -6.22
N TYR A 23 -2.43 -13.58 -4.97
CA TYR A 23 -2.61 -12.68 -3.85
C TYR A 23 -1.27 -12.05 -3.49
N ARG A 24 -1.22 -10.73 -3.43
CA ARG A 24 -0.01 -9.98 -3.10
C ARG A 24 -0.30 -8.99 -1.99
N PRO A 25 0.71 -8.68 -1.15
CA PRO A 25 0.56 -7.61 -0.16
C PRO A 25 0.23 -6.31 -0.89
N THR A 26 -0.75 -5.60 -0.38
CA THR A 26 -1.23 -4.37 -0.98
C THR A 26 -1.44 -3.34 0.12
N ALA A 27 -0.95 -2.14 -0.08
CA ALA A 27 -1.15 -1.05 0.87
C ALA A 27 -1.36 0.25 0.12
N THR A 28 -2.38 0.99 0.50
CA THR A 28 -2.64 2.31 -0.05
C THR A 28 -2.74 3.33 1.07
N ALA A 29 -2.16 4.49 0.86
CA ALA A 29 -2.16 5.56 1.84
C ALA A 29 -2.25 6.91 1.14
N SER A 30 -2.82 7.88 1.83
CA SER A 30 -2.73 9.28 1.42
C SER A 30 -1.96 10.06 2.48
N VAL A 31 -1.21 11.06 2.02
CA VAL A 31 -0.46 11.97 2.87
C VAL A 31 -0.95 13.38 2.57
N ARG A 32 -1.27 14.10 3.60
CA ARG A 32 -1.71 15.48 3.48
C ARG A 32 -0.90 16.36 4.41
N LEU A 33 -0.34 17.43 3.87
CA LEU A 33 0.34 18.45 4.65
C LEU A 33 -0.58 19.65 4.79
N VAL A 34 -0.94 19.99 6.00
CA VAL A 34 -1.92 21.03 6.28
C VAL A 34 -1.36 22.08 7.24
N SER A 35 -2.01 23.25 7.26
CA SER A 35 -1.67 24.28 8.23
C SER A 35 -2.03 23.81 9.64
N PRO A 36 -1.43 24.43 10.71
CA PRO A 36 -1.72 24.03 12.09
C PRO A 36 -3.20 24.11 12.47
N ASP A 37 -3.98 25.01 11.86
CA ASP A 37 -5.41 25.12 12.09
C ASP A 37 -6.25 24.19 11.22
N GLY A 38 -5.59 23.46 10.31
CA GLY A 38 -6.26 22.50 9.40
C GLY A 38 -7.02 23.14 8.26
N LYS A 39 -7.02 24.46 8.12
CA LYS A 39 -7.82 25.16 7.11
C LYS A 39 -7.19 25.21 5.73
N GLN A 40 -5.87 25.08 5.64
CA GLN A 40 -5.16 25.08 4.38
C GLN A 40 -4.49 23.75 4.14
N ASN A 41 -4.71 23.21 2.95
CA ASN A 41 -4.05 22.01 2.48
C ASN A 41 -2.92 22.42 1.53
N TYR A 42 -1.68 22.24 1.97
CA TYR A 42 -0.50 22.62 1.17
C TYR A 42 -0.14 21.55 0.16
N TYR A 43 -0.46 20.29 0.46
CA TYR A 43 0.02 19.16 -0.31
C TYR A 43 -0.82 17.92 -0.02
N THR A 44 -1.19 17.19 -1.05
CA THR A 44 -1.84 15.89 -0.91
C THR A 44 -1.24 14.96 -1.96
N ASP A 45 -0.84 13.78 -1.53
CA ASP A 45 -0.35 12.76 -2.44
C ASP A 45 -0.85 11.38 -2.02
N TYR A 46 -0.86 10.46 -2.98
CA TYR A 46 -1.33 9.10 -2.78
C TYR A 46 -0.21 8.12 -3.07
N TYR A 47 -0.12 7.08 -2.26
CA TYR A 47 0.90 6.05 -2.38
C TYR A 47 0.23 4.69 -2.46
N ALA A 48 0.72 3.84 -3.35
CA ALA A 48 0.15 2.51 -3.54
C ALA A 48 1.26 1.49 -3.73
N TYR A 49 1.42 0.60 -2.76
CA TYR A 49 2.23 -0.60 -2.90
C TYR A 49 1.36 -1.65 -3.56
N ASN A 50 1.78 -2.15 -4.73
CA ASN A 50 0.98 -3.02 -5.58
C ASN A 50 -0.35 -2.35 -5.97
N ASN A 51 -0.28 -1.38 -6.87
CA ASN A 51 -1.41 -0.50 -7.22
C ASN A 51 -2.47 -1.20 -8.07
N ILE A 52 -3.12 -2.24 -7.50
CA ILE A 52 -4.18 -2.98 -8.20
C ILE A 52 -5.47 -2.17 -8.34
N PHE A 53 -5.67 -1.18 -7.50
CA PHE A 53 -6.86 -0.33 -7.54
C PHE A 53 -6.75 0.78 -8.59
N ASN A 54 -5.61 0.89 -9.27
CA ASN A 54 -5.35 1.90 -10.30
C ASN A 54 -5.67 3.32 -9.81
N ILE A 55 -5.20 3.65 -8.62
CA ILE A 55 -5.40 4.97 -8.04
C ILE A 55 -4.72 5.99 -8.96
N ASN A 56 -5.49 6.95 -9.45
CA ASN A 56 -5.01 7.95 -10.39
C ASN A 56 -3.96 8.84 -9.73
N LYS A 57 -2.83 9.03 -10.43
CA LYS A 57 -1.71 9.86 -9.98
C LYS A 57 -1.04 9.38 -8.69
N ALA A 58 -1.30 8.14 -8.26
CA ALA A 58 -0.61 7.59 -7.10
C ALA A 58 0.86 7.34 -7.40
N VAL A 59 1.69 7.52 -6.38
CA VAL A 59 3.08 7.04 -6.41
C VAL A 59 3.02 5.53 -6.25
N ALA A 60 3.25 4.80 -7.33
CA ALA A 60 3.17 3.35 -7.35
C ALA A 60 4.50 2.73 -6.92
N ILE A 61 4.42 1.74 -6.05
CA ILE A 61 5.57 0.98 -5.58
C ILE A 61 5.34 -0.47 -5.97
N ASP A 62 6.30 -1.07 -6.67
CA ASP A 62 6.19 -2.44 -7.12
C ASP A 62 6.27 -3.41 -5.95
N ALA A 63 5.34 -4.39 -5.94
CA ALA A 63 5.33 -5.42 -4.91
C ALA A 63 6.47 -6.41 -5.11
N ASP A 64 7.04 -6.86 -3.98
CA ASP A 64 8.03 -7.94 -4.00
C ASP A 64 7.33 -9.26 -4.35
N ALA A 65 7.86 -9.98 -5.34
CA ALA A 65 7.31 -11.25 -5.78
C ALA A 65 7.43 -12.36 -4.71
N GLN A 66 8.28 -12.18 -3.72
CA GLN A 66 8.47 -13.14 -2.63
C GLN A 66 7.18 -13.48 -1.90
N PHE A 67 6.27 -12.52 -1.78
CA PHE A 67 5.01 -12.67 -1.05
C PHE A 67 3.82 -12.85 -1.96
N ALA A 68 4.01 -13.34 -3.18
CA ALA A 68 2.91 -13.66 -4.08
C ALA A 68 2.40 -15.08 -3.81
N TYR A 69 1.11 -15.23 -3.53
CA TYR A 69 0.49 -16.51 -3.24
C TYR A 69 -0.54 -16.84 -4.33
N PRO A 70 -0.41 -18.01 -5.00
CA PRO A 70 -1.26 -18.33 -6.14
C PRO A 70 -2.74 -18.41 -5.82
N ASP A 71 -3.09 -18.88 -4.60
CA ASP A 71 -4.49 -19.00 -4.19
C ASP A 71 -4.65 -18.70 -2.70
N PHE A 72 -5.89 -18.63 -2.28
CA PHE A 72 -6.23 -18.29 -0.90
C PHE A 72 -5.71 -19.33 0.10
N ASP A 73 -5.74 -20.61 -0.26
CA ASP A 73 -5.27 -21.68 0.63
C ASP A 73 -3.77 -21.56 0.90
N ASP A 74 -2.99 -21.21 -0.12
CA ASP A 74 -1.56 -20.98 0.04
C ASP A 74 -1.30 -19.78 0.95
N LEU A 75 -2.08 -18.73 0.82
CA LEU A 75 -1.99 -17.55 1.67
C LEU A 75 -2.24 -17.92 3.14
N VAL A 76 -3.28 -18.69 3.39
CA VAL A 76 -3.61 -19.12 4.76
C VAL A 76 -2.51 -20.00 5.34
N ARG A 77 -1.97 -20.92 4.54
CA ARG A 77 -0.88 -21.79 4.96
C ARG A 77 0.41 -21.05 5.26
N ALA A 78 0.64 -19.92 4.61
CA ALA A 78 1.83 -19.11 4.87
C ALA A 78 1.86 -18.54 6.29
N GLY A 79 0.68 -18.27 6.88
CA GLY A 79 0.61 -17.86 8.29
C GLY A 79 1.45 -16.63 8.58
N VAL A 80 2.43 -16.78 9.48
CA VAL A 80 3.31 -15.69 9.93
C VAL A 80 4.07 -15.04 8.76
N ALA A 81 4.45 -15.81 7.74
CA ALA A 81 5.14 -15.26 6.57
C ALA A 81 4.28 -14.25 5.83
N SER A 82 2.96 -14.45 5.79
CA SER A 82 2.06 -13.49 5.14
C SER A 82 2.01 -12.15 5.90
N VAL A 83 2.14 -12.18 7.22
CA VAL A 83 2.21 -10.94 8.03
C VAL A 83 3.48 -10.16 7.69
N GLU A 84 4.60 -10.84 7.47
CA GLU A 84 5.84 -10.17 7.07
C GLU A 84 5.68 -9.47 5.72
N GLY A 85 4.93 -10.05 4.80
CA GLY A 85 4.62 -9.40 3.52
C GLY A 85 3.86 -8.10 3.70
N LEU A 86 2.89 -8.06 4.61
CA LEU A 86 2.14 -6.83 4.92
C LEU A 86 3.05 -5.79 5.58
N ARG A 87 3.90 -6.23 6.49
CA ARG A 87 4.87 -5.34 7.13
C ARG A 87 5.80 -4.70 6.10
N GLN A 88 6.30 -5.50 5.17
CA GLN A 88 7.16 -4.99 4.11
C GLN A 88 6.44 -3.97 3.24
N ALA A 89 5.16 -4.18 2.93
CA ALA A 89 4.37 -3.23 2.17
C ALA A 89 4.25 -1.89 2.90
N ILE A 90 3.95 -1.92 4.19
CA ILE A 90 3.86 -0.70 5.01
C ILE A 90 5.22 0.00 5.11
N ASP A 91 6.30 -0.74 5.33
CA ASP A 91 7.64 -0.16 5.40
C ASP A 91 8.04 0.50 4.08
N ALA A 92 7.69 -0.11 2.96
CA ALA A 92 7.97 0.45 1.64
C ALA A 92 7.21 1.75 1.40
N VAL A 93 5.94 1.81 1.79
CA VAL A 93 5.14 3.04 1.70
C VAL A 93 5.73 4.13 2.60
N ALA A 94 6.07 3.79 3.83
CA ALA A 94 6.65 4.75 4.78
C ALA A 94 7.99 5.31 4.26
N ALA A 95 8.85 4.44 3.73
CA ALA A 95 10.13 4.86 3.17
C ALA A 95 9.94 5.79 1.96
N ARG A 96 8.97 5.51 1.12
CA ARG A 96 8.68 6.34 -0.05
C ARG A 96 8.15 7.71 0.35
N ILE A 97 7.25 7.76 1.34
CA ILE A 97 6.76 9.02 1.88
C ILE A 97 7.93 9.85 2.42
N ALA A 98 8.80 9.24 3.21
CA ALA A 98 9.96 9.93 3.78
C ALA A 98 10.88 10.47 2.69
N SER A 99 11.06 9.75 1.59
CA SER A 99 11.92 10.19 0.48
C SER A 99 11.33 11.36 -0.31
N GLN A 100 10.02 11.57 -0.26
CA GLN A 100 9.34 12.64 -0.99
C GLN A 100 9.28 13.95 -0.18
N LEU A 101 9.51 13.87 1.10
CA LEU A 101 9.52 15.01 1.99
C LEU A 101 10.95 15.45 2.25
#